data_4621e453b0e48611765e46f5c8c3bfde
#
_entry.id   4621e453b0e48611765e46f5c8c3bfde
#
_cell.length_a   1.000
_cell.length_b   1.000
_cell.length_c   1.000
_cell.angle_alpha   90.00
_cell.angle_beta   90.00
_cell.angle_gamma   90.00
#
_symmetry.space_group_name_H-M   'P 1'
#
loop_
_entity.id
_entity.type
_entity.pdbx_description
1 polymer ?
#
loop_
_entity_poly.entity_id
_entity_poly.type
_entity_poly.pdbx_seq_one_letter_code
_entity_poly.pdbx_strand_id
1 'polypeptide(L)'
;MREAVAAKRIAGTLTEAGDGLAIDAANNIYITGTYQGTVDFDPGAGVFDVTATAPTKSYIVKLSRNGDLIWAKQFGQASSAFGGTIVNDLECDDAGVVYMAGIFSGVCDFDPGANAYTLSSKGLNDGFITRIDNDGNFNWTKQLMQSGTESNGDLTILGIDIDGLHNVVATGSFFGTYDFDPGAGSFNRTSAGGTDFFVVKLNAQGSFNWAKVLPGNEGESGTDVVVDASNAIYASGSFGRVIDLDPGPAVFLVNNPINGAPAIVKLTADGNFEYGISFPGLVNSSCLFRRMAVDGSR
;
A
#
# COMPACT_ATOMS: atom_id res chain seq x y z
N MET A 1 22.19 30.38 16.94
CA MET A 1 22.79 29.27 16.18
C MET A 1 21.83 28.09 16.29
N ARG A 2 21.32 27.57 15.18
CA ARG A 2 20.58 26.28 15.20
C ARG A 2 21.66 25.22 15.42
N GLU A 3 21.56 24.43 16.49
CA GLU A 3 22.35 23.21 16.61
C GLU A 3 22.14 22.38 15.36
N ALA A 4 23.22 21.94 14.74
CA ALA A 4 23.13 20.95 13.66
C ALA A 4 22.61 19.68 14.32
N VAL A 5 21.34 19.33 14.05
CA VAL A 5 20.79 18.02 14.43
C VAL A 5 21.62 16.99 13.66
N ALA A 6 22.32 16.12 14.39
CA ALA A 6 23.09 15.05 13.76
C ALA A 6 22.17 14.18 12.92
N ALA A 7 22.59 13.79 11.74
CA ALA A 7 21.87 12.79 10.96
C ALA A 7 21.83 11.47 11.75
N LYS A 8 20.65 10.89 11.88
CA LYS A 8 20.45 9.56 12.48
C LYS A 8 20.34 8.51 11.37
N ARG A 9 20.84 7.32 11.61
CA ARG A 9 20.92 6.25 10.62
C ARG A 9 20.48 4.93 11.22
N ILE A 10 19.57 4.25 10.56
CA ILE A 10 19.32 2.82 10.69
C ILE A 10 20.33 2.13 9.78
N ALA A 11 21.06 1.14 10.25
CA ALA A 11 22.14 0.53 9.49
C ALA A 11 22.23 -0.97 9.69
N GLY A 12 22.50 -1.67 8.61
CA GLY A 12 22.66 -3.11 8.60
C GLY A 12 23.92 -3.59 7.91
N THR A 13 24.01 -4.91 7.84
CA THR A 13 25.17 -5.62 7.26
C THR A 13 25.04 -5.86 5.76
N LEU A 14 23.83 -5.71 5.20
CA LEU A 14 23.54 -5.96 3.77
C LEU A 14 22.68 -4.80 3.21
N THR A 15 21.60 -5.14 2.48
CA THR A 15 20.75 -4.13 1.81
C THR A 15 19.58 -3.77 2.70
N GLU A 16 19.32 -2.47 2.84
CA GLU A 16 18.15 -1.87 3.45
C GLU A 16 17.49 -0.89 2.46
N ALA A 17 16.16 -0.88 2.45
CA ALA A 17 15.36 0.10 1.72
C ALA A 17 14.26 0.65 2.64
N GLY A 18 13.94 1.93 2.47
CA GLY A 18 12.77 2.55 3.07
C GLY A 18 11.72 2.80 1.98
N ASP A 19 10.50 2.32 2.20
CA ASP A 19 9.43 2.35 1.18
C ASP A 19 8.28 3.28 1.58
N GLY A 20 7.98 3.43 2.88
CA GLY A 20 6.91 4.27 3.38
C GLY A 20 7.27 5.04 4.65
N LEU A 21 6.63 6.21 4.85
CA LEU A 21 6.81 7.06 6.02
C LEU A 21 5.49 7.75 6.37
N ALA A 22 5.11 7.72 7.68
CA ALA A 22 3.99 8.48 8.22
C ALA A 22 4.36 9.12 9.57
N ILE A 23 3.55 10.09 10.01
CA ILE A 23 3.78 10.85 11.25
C ILE A 23 2.46 11.00 11.99
N ASP A 24 2.41 10.58 13.28
CA ASP A 24 1.23 10.76 14.13
C ASP A 24 1.10 12.19 14.73
N ALA A 25 -0.02 12.49 15.37
CA ALA A 25 -0.26 13.79 15.99
C ALA A 25 0.74 14.15 17.10
N ALA A 26 1.43 13.17 17.69
CA ALA A 26 2.52 13.40 18.65
C ALA A 26 3.88 13.65 17.97
N ASN A 27 3.90 13.66 16.63
CA ASN A 27 5.09 13.74 15.78
C ASN A 27 6.04 12.53 15.92
N ASN A 28 5.53 11.36 16.31
CA ASN A 28 6.30 10.14 16.15
C ASN A 28 6.34 9.76 14.67
N ILE A 29 7.47 9.20 14.27
CA ILE A 29 7.77 8.87 12.88
C ILE A 29 7.66 7.35 12.71
N TYR A 30 6.88 6.91 11.75
CA TYR A 30 6.77 5.50 11.37
C TYR A 30 7.44 5.31 10.02
N ILE A 31 8.31 4.31 9.92
CA ILE A 31 9.05 4.00 8.70
C ILE A 31 8.89 2.51 8.44
N THR A 32 8.55 2.16 7.21
CA THR A 32 8.57 0.77 6.74
C THR A 32 9.51 0.60 5.57
N GLY A 33 9.92 -0.63 5.34
CA GLY A 33 10.78 -0.98 4.23
C GLY A 33 11.17 -2.45 4.26
N THR A 34 12.20 -2.77 3.51
CA THR A 34 12.75 -4.11 3.42
C THR A 34 14.22 -4.13 3.85
N TYR A 35 14.68 -5.27 4.37
CA TYR A 35 16.07 -5.45 4.77
C TYR A 35 16.53 -6.89 4.61
N GLN A 36 17.85 -7.05 4.59
CA GLN A 36 18.54 -8.32 4.57
C GLN A 36 19.62 -8.38 5.65
N GLY A 37 19.96 -9.57 6.13
CA GLY A 37 20.97 -9.75 7.16
C GLY A 37 20.56 -9.22 8.53
N THR A 38 21.47 -8.62 9.25
CA THR A 38 21.22 -8.00 10.57
C THR A 38 21.22 -6.49 10.45
N VAL A 39 20.18 -5.86 10.98
CA VAL A 39 20.02 -4.39 11.00
C VAL A 39 19.87 -3.92 12.44
N ASP A 40 20.65 -2.90 12.81
CA ASP A 40 20.43 -2.13 14.03
C ASP A 40 19.36 -1.06 13.76
N PHE A 41 18.19 -1.24 14.37
CA PHE A 41 17.06 -0.32 14.24
C PHE A 41 17.11 0.84 15.26
N ASP A 42 18.09 0.88 16.17
CA ASP A 42 18.30 2.04 17.02
C ASP A 42 19.22 3.07 16.34
N PRO A 43 18.69 4.21 15.87
CA PRO A 43 19.51 5.24 15.24
C PRO A 43 20.28 6.09 16.27
N GLY A 44 20.21 5.76 17.57
CA GLY A 44 20.89 6.40 18.68
C GLY A 44 22.24 5.77 18.99
N ALA A 45 22.61 5.82 20.27
CA ALA A 45 23.82 5.15 20.77
C ALA A 45 23.54 3.73 21.32
N GLY A 46 22.27 3.33 21.36
CA GLY A 46 21.86 1.97 21.70
C GLY A 46 22.09 1.00 20.54
N VAL A 47 21.75 -0.26 20.77
CA VAL A 47 21.76 -1.30 19.75
C VAL A 47 20.45 -2.09 19.85
N PHE A 48 19.73 -2.16 18.76
CA PHE A 48 18.52 -2.98 18.60
C PHE A 48 18.63 -3.82 17.35
N ASP A 49 19.47 -4.85 17.42
CA ASP A 49 19.76 -5.75 16.32
C ASP A 49 18.59 -6.70 16.02
N VAL A 50 18.14 -6.71 14.78
CA VAL A 50 17.17 -7.66 14.27
C VAL A 50 17.75 -8.35 13.05
N THR A 51 17.74 -9.69 13.06
CA THR A 51 18.28 -10.51 11.97
C THR A 51 17.15 -11.07 11.11
N ALA A 52 17.22 -10.84 9.79
CA ALA A 52 16.32 -11.45 8.83
C ALA A 52 16.56 -12.97 8.75
N THR A 53 15.51 -13.75 8.97
CA THR A 53 15.57 -15.23 8.87
C THR A 53 15.29 -15.75 7.46
N ALA A 54 15.02 -14.86 6.50
CA ALA A 54 14.83 -15.14 5.07
C ALA A 54 15.61 -14.11 4.23
N PRO A 55 15.75 -14.32 2.91
CA PRO A 55 16.55 -13.45 2.06
C PRO A 55 16.17 -11.96 2.13
N THR A 56 14.87 -11.64 2.30
CA THR A 56 14.38 -10.27 2.45
C THR A 56 13.21 -10.27 3.42
N LYS A 57 13.17 -9.30 4.32
CA LYS A 57 12.10 -9.10 5.30
C LYS A 57 11.59 -7.68 5.26
N SER A 58 10.30 -7.51 5.51
CA SER A 58 9.74 -6.20 5.80
C SER A 58 9.91 -5.85 7.26
N TYR A 59 10.07 -4.57 7.52
CA TYR A 59 10.13 -3.99 8.86
C TYR A 59 9.17 -2.82 8.98
N ILE A 60 8.82 -2.52 10.22
CA ILE A 60 8.28 -1.24 10.63
C ILE A 60 9.01 -0.78 11.88
N VAL A 61 9.40 0.49 11.91
CA VAL A 61 10.03 1.12 13.07
C VAL A 61 9.26 2.38 13.44
N LYS A 62 9.06 2.58 14.74
CA LYS A 62 8.55 3.81 15.32
C LYS A 62 9.66 4.54 16.03
N LEU A 63 9.85 5.78 15.65
CA LEU A 63 10.79 6.71 16.29
C LEU A 63 10.02 7.84 16.95
N SER A 64 10.57 8.38 18.02
CA SER A 64 10.08 9.62 18.61
C SER A 64 10.28 10.80 17.64
N ARG A 65 9.65 11.94 17.93
CA ARG A 65 9.89 13.21 17.22
C ARG A 65 11.36 13.66 17.19
N ASN A 66 12.19 13.14 18.08
CA ASN A 66 13.63 13.41 18.13
C ASN A 66 14.45 12.35 17.38
N GLY A 67 13.79 11.36 16.79
CA GLY A 67 14.40 10.23 16.11
C GLY A 67 14.98 9.17 17.04
N ASP A 68 14.53 9.06 18.28
CA ASP A 68 14.93 7.98 19.19
C ASP A 68 14.03 6.78 18.98
N LEU A 69 14.58 5.57 19.05
CA LEU A 69 13.81 4.33 18.88
C LEU A 69 12.74 4.21 19.98
N ILE A 70 11.49 3.99 19.57
CA ILE A 70 10.41 3.59 20.47
C ILE A 70 10.23 2.08 20.38
N TRP A 71 10.04 1.54 19.17
CA TRP A 71 10.02 0.11 18.90
C TRP A 71 10.34 -0.17 17.42
N ALA A 72 10.80 -1.39 17.14
CA ALA A 72 10.94 -1.93 15.80
C ALA A 72 10.36 -3.35 15.75
N LYS A 73 9.74 -3.70 14.64
CA LYS A 73 9.09 -5.00 14.40
C LYS A 73 9.48 -5.55 13.04
N GLN A 74 9.66 -6.86 12.99
CA GLN A 74 9.66 -7.61 11.73
C GLN A 74 8.22 -7.92 11.33
N PHE A 75 8.00 -7.98 10.03
CA PHE A 75 6.67 -8.18 9.48
C PHE A 75 6.71 -9.18 8.33
N GLY A 76 5.64 -10.00 8.21
CA GLY A 76 5.49 -10.91 7.11
C GLY A 76 6.55 -12.01 7.04
N GLN A 77 6.80 -12.71 8.14
CA GLN A 77 7.74 -13.82 8.12
C GLN A 77 7.25 -14.95 7.23
N ALA A 78 8.02 -15.26 6.16
CA ALA A 78 7.72 -16.39 5.31
C ALA A 78 8.19 -17.71 5.93
N SER A 79 7.38 -18.75 5.77
CA SER A 79 7.76 -20.11 6.17
C SER A 79 8.67 -20.80 5.14
N SER A 80 8.92 -20.18 3.98
CA SER A 80 9.75 -20.72 2.92
C SER A 80 10.76 -19.70 2.39
N ALA A 81 11.84 -20.17 1.79
CA ALA A 81 12.89 -19.34 1.18
C ALA A 81 12.43 -18.53 -0.05
N PHE A 82 11.25 -18.82 -0.60
CA PHE A 82 10.70 -18.20 -1.80
C PHE A 82 9.47 -17.33 -1.54
N GLY A 83 9.08 -17.14 -0.28
CA GLY A 83 7.96 -16.28 0.11
C GLY A 83 8.43 -15.06 0.89
N GLY A 84 7.56 -14.07 0.99
CA GLY A 84 7.82 -12.87 1.79
C GLY A 84 6.78 -11.80 1.57
N THR A 85 6.93 -10.71 2.31
CA THR A 85 6.12 -9.51 2.17
C THR A 85 6.97 -8.36 1.68
N ILE A 86 6.33 -7.46 0.92
CA ILE A 86 6.82 -6.12 0.62
C ILE A 86 5.72 -5.16 1.06
N VAL A 87 6.02 -4.30 2.03
CA VAL A 87 5.15 -3.20 2.42
C VAL A 87 5.48 -2.03 1.50
N ASN A 88 4.57 -1.66 0.62
CA ASN A 88 4.80 -0.60 -0.35
C ASN A 88 4.42 0.78 0.19
N ASP A 89 3.47 0.82 1.12
CA ASP A 89 3.01 2.08 1.69
C ASP A 89 2.42 1.90 3.09
N LEU A 90 2.45 2.97 3.88
CA LEU A 90 1.85 3.02 5.21
C LEU A 90 1.24 4.39 5.49
N GLU A 91 0.21 4.39 6.32
CA GLU A 91 -0.43 5.57 6.88
C GLU A 91 -0.69 5.36 8.36
N CYS A 92 -0.79 6.43 9.15
CA CYS A 92 -1.19 6.33 10.54
C CYS A 92 -2.26 7.37 10.91
N ASP A 93 -3.12 7.01 11.85
CA ASP A 93 -4.07 7.97 12.42
C ASP A 93 -3.42 8.82 13.52
N ASP A 94 -4.17 9.83 13.98
CA ASP A 94 -3.72 10.74 15.04
C ASP A 94 -3.37 10.02 16.36
N ALA A 95 -3.95 8.86 16.62
CA ALA A 95 -3.66 8.03 17.77
C ALA A 95 -2.42 7.13 17.59
N GLY A 96 -1.82 7.14 16.42
CA GLY A 96 -0.67 6.32 16.06
C GLY A 96 -1.02 4.87 15.74
N VAL A 97 -2.26 4.58 15.39
CA VAL A 97 -2.63 3.30 14.79
C VAL A 97 -2.15 3.28 13.35
N VAL A 98 -1.43 2.24 12.97
CA VAL A 98 -0.78 2.15 11.66
C VAL A 98 -1.54 1.20 10.75
N TYR A 99 -1.70 1.63 9.52
CA TYR A 99 -2.22 0.84 8.40
C TYR A 99 -1.11 0.69 7.38
N MET A 100 -0.86 -0.52 6.94
CA MET A 100 0.17 -0.86 5.96
C MET A 100 -0.44 -1.68 4.83
N ALA A 101 0.04 -1.47 3.63
CA ALA A 101 -0.40 -2.23 2.47
C ALA A 101 0.77 -2.64 1.58
N GLY A 102 0.57 -3.72 0.84
CA GLY A 102 1.59 -4.23 -0.06
C GLY A 102 1.23 -5.58 -0.65
N ILE A 103 2.24 -6.37 -0.93
CA ILE A 103 2.13 -7.69 -1.54
C ILE A 103 2.79 -8.76 -0.68
N PHE A 104 2.33 -9.98 -0.83
CA PHE A 104 3.01 -11.14 -0.30
C PHE A 104 2.90 -12.35 -1.21
N SER A 105 3.89 -13.24 -1.09
CA SER A 105 3.89 -14.53 -1.78
C SER A 105 4.23 -15.67 -0.82
N GLY A 106 3.67 -16.85 -1.10
CA GLY A 106 3.85 -18.02 -0.24
C GLY A 106 3.03 -17.93 1.05
N VAL A 107 3.54 -18.52 2.12
CA VAL A 107 2.90 -18.56 3.44
C VAL A 107 3.62 -17.58 4.36
N CYS A 108 2.92 -16.53 4.80
CA CYS A 108 3.48 -15.45 5.60
C CYS A 108 2.72 -15.25 6.92
N ASP A 109 3.46 -14.98 7.98
CA ASP A 109 2.93 -14.61 9.27
C ASP A 109 2.86 -13.08 9.39
N PHE A 110 1.68 -12.57 9.68
CA PHE A 110 1.39 -11.14 9.75
C PHE A 110 1.27 -10.59 11.18
N ASP A 111 1.40 -11.45 12.21
CA ASP A 111 1.50 -10.97 13.58
C ASP A 111 2.98 -10.67 13.92
N PRO A 112 3.36 -9.41 14.17
CA PRO A 112 4.72 -9.06 14.56
C PRO A 112 5.05 -9.44 16.01
N GLY A 113 4.11 -10.00 16.76
CA GLY A 113 4.25 -10.42 18.14
C GLY A 113 4.70 -11.87 18.29
N ALA A 114 4.34 -12.47 19.43
CA ALA A 114 4.68 -13.86 19.73
C ALA A 114 3.64 -14.87 19.20
N ASN A 115 2.46 -14.41 18.78
CA ASN A 115 1.44 -15.25 18.16
C ASN A 115 1.70 -15.33 16.65
N ALA A 116 0.88 -16.12 15.96
CA ALA A 116 0.94 -16.23 14.51
C ALA A 116 -0.44 -15.94 13.89
N TYR A 117 -0.45 -15.11 12.87
CA TYR A 117 -1.58 -14.90 11.98
C TYR A 117 -1.15 -15.17 10.55
N THR A 118 -1.30 -16.40 10.11
CA THR A 118 -0.73 -16.89 8.85
C THR A 118 -1.72 -16.81 7.70
N LEU A 119 -1.28 -16.20 6.59
CA LEU A 119 -1.98 -16.19 5.30
C LEU A 119 -1.15 -16.91 4.25
N SER A 120 -1.84 -17.44 3.22
CA SER A 120 -1.22 -18.10 2.08
C SER A 120 -1.67 -17.42 0.79
N SER A 121 -0.72 -16.98 -0.03
CA SER A 121 -1.06 -16.44 -1.35
C SER A 121 -1.59 -17.54 -2.27
N LYS A 122 -2.49 -17.18 -3.16
CA LYS A 122 -3.05 -18.06 -4.19
C LYS A 122 -2.52 -17.75 -5.58
N GLY A 123 -2.20 -16.48 -5.85
CA GLY A 123 -1.53 -16.03 -7.07
C GLY A 123 -0.01 -16.05 -6.96
N LEU A 124 0.66 -15.40 -7.90
CA LEU A 124 2.08 -15.08 -7.79
C LEU A 124 2.29 -14.19 -6.57
N ASN A 125 1.50 -13.11 -6.49
CA ASN A 125 1.37 -12.26 -5.34
C ASN A 125 -0.10 -12.01 -5.04
N ASP A 126 -0.45 -11.96 -3.76
CA ASP A 126 -1.71 -11.44 -3.29
C ASP A 126 -1.47 -10.13 -2.54
N GLY A 127 -2.46 -9.24 -2.57
CA GLY A 127 -2.41 -8.01 -1.81
C GLY A 127 -2.74 -8.23 -0.34
N PHE A 128 -2.13 -7.45 0.54
CA PHE A 128 -2.53 -7.40 1.94
C PHE A 128 -2.72 -5.95 2.41
N ILE A 129 -3.62 -5.80 3.36
CA ILE A 129 -3.78 -4.59 4.18
C ILE A 129 -3.74 -5.06 5.62
N THR A 130 -2.87 -4.47 6.42
CA THR A 130 -2.74 -4.81 7.85
C THR A 130 -2.88 -3.58 8.72
N ARG A 131 -3.40 -3.79 9.92
CA ARG A 131 -3.55 -2.78 10.95
C ARG A 131 -2.86 -3.26 12.23
N ILE A 132 -2.04 -2.40 12.80
CA ILE A 132 -1.41 -2.58 14.12
C ILE A 132 -1.73 -1.37 14.99
N ASP A 133 -1.70 -1.56 16.31
CA ASP A 133 -1.91 -0.47 17.24
C ASP A 133 -0.66 0.40 17.41
N ASN A 134 -0.78 1.45 18.21
CA ASN A 134 0.30 2.40 18.50
C ASN A 134 1.55 1.77 19.17
N ASP A 135 1.39 0.62 19.82
CA ASP A 135 2.47 -0.13 20.46
C ASP A 135 3.07 -1.22 19.54
N GLY A 136 2.59 -1.29 18.31
CA GLY A 136 3.01 -2.28 17.31
C GLY A 136 2.41 -3.66 17.53
N ASN A 137 1.27 -3.77 18.23
CA ASN A 137 0.56 -5.05 18.39
C ASN A 137 -0.40 -5.26 17.23
N PHE A 138 -0.53 -6.52 16.82
CA PHE A 138 -1.41 -6.96 15.74
C PHE A 138 -2.88 -6.71 16.07
N ASN A 139 -3.61 -6.11 15.12
CA ASN A 139 -5.06 -6.01 15.19
C ASN A 139 -5.74 -6.92 14.16
N TRP A 140 -5.43 -6.73 12.88
CA TRP A 140 -5.94 -7.56 11.80
C TRP A 140 -5.09 -7.44 10.54
N THR A 141 -5.14 -8.47 9.67
CA THR A 141 -4.70 -8.43 8.29
C THR A 141 -5.81 -8.91 7.37
N LYS A 142 -5.95 -8.28 6.23
CA LYS A 142 -6.89 -8.61 5.18
C LYS A 142 -6.14 -8.93 3.90
N GLN A 143 -6.55 -9.99 3.23
CA GLN A 143 -5.97 -10.46 1.97
C GLN A 143 -6.94 -10.16 0.83
N LEU A 144 -6.44 -9.53 -0.22
CA LEU A 144 -7.10 -9.47 -1.52
C LEU A 144 -6.53 -10.63 -2.34
N MET A 145 -7.33 -11.68 -2.54
CA MET A 145 -6.81 -12.95 -3.01
C MET A 145 -7.24 -13.27 -4.43
N GLN A 146 -6.38 -13.97 -5.16
CA GLN A 146 -6.75 -14.55 -6.43
C GLN A 146 -7.91 -15.56 -6.24
N SER A 147 -8.97 -15.39 -7.02
CA SER A 147 -10.15 -16.26 -7.02
C SER A 147 -10.35 -17.03 -8.33
N GLY A 148 -9.64 -16.64 -9.38
CA GLY A 148 -9.60 -17.34 -10.66
C GLY A 148 -8.80 -18.65 -10.62
N THR A 149 -8.82 -19.35 -11.75
CA THR A 149 -8.08 -20.61 -11.94
C THR A 149 -6.70 -20.41 -12.59
N GLU A 150 -6.39 -19.17 -12.94
CA GLU A 150 -5.10 -18.80 -13.54
C GLU A 150 -3.99 -18.94 -12.48
N SER A 151 -2.90 -19.58 -12.84
CA SER A 151 -1.75 -19.74 -11.94
C SER A 151 -0.80 -18.53 -11.95
N ASN A 152 -1.07 -17.53 -12.79
CA ASN A 152 -0.23 -16.35 -13.01
C ASN A 152 -0.90 -15.03 -12.59
N GLY A 153 -1.96 -15.09 -11.80
CA GLY A 153 -2.58 -13.90 -11.23
C GLY A 153 -1.59 -13.14 -10.35
N ASP A 154 -1.60 -11.83 -10.47
CA ASP A 154 -0.72 -10.92 -9.73
C ASP A 154 -1.52 -9.69 -9.29
N LEU A 155 -1.40 -9.33 -8.01
CA LEU A 155 -2.01 -8.13 -7.45
C LEU A 155 -0.98 -7.36 -6.64
N THR A 156 -0.86 -6.08 -6.93
CA THR A 156 0.04 -5.18 -6.20
C THR A 156 -0.75 -4.00 -5.64
N ILE A 157 -0.65 -3.76 -4.33
CA ILE A 157 -1.12 -2.54 -3.68
C ILE A 157 0.08 -1.60 -3.57
N LEU A 158 -0.06 -0.36 -4.06
CA LEU A 158 1.03 0.62 -4.11
C LEU A 158 0.78 1.86 -3.25
N GLY A 159 -0.48 2.18 -2.96
CA GLY A 159 -0.86 3.33 -2.14
C GLY A 159 -1.96 2.98 -1.16
N ILE A 160 -1.93 3.60 0.02
CA ILE A 160 -2.92 3.48 1.08
C ILE A 160 -3.15 4.84 1.74
N ASP A 161 -4.40 5.13 2.08
CA ASP A 161 -4.77 6.25 2.94
C ASP A 161 -5.99 5.89 3.80
N ILE A 162 -6.29 6.70 4.80
CA ILE A 162 -7.43 6.51 5.70
C ILE A 162 -8.32 7.75 5.67
N ASP A 163 -9.63 7.56 5.78
CA ASP A 163 -10.58 8.66 5.91
C ASP A 163 -10.80 9.07 7.38
N GLY A 164 -11.56 10.14 7.60
CA GLY A 164 -11.87 10.66 8.93
C GLY A 164 -12.67 9.69 9.84
N LEU A 165 -13.14 8.57 9.31
CA LEU A 165 -13.80 7.47 10.05
C LEU A 165 -12.87 6.28 10.23
N HIS A 166 -11.59 6.43 9.89
CA HIS A 166 -10.56 5.37 9.87
C HIS A 166 -10.89 4.21 8.91
N ASN A 167 -11.72 4.45 7.88
CA ASN A 167 -11.84 3.50 6.78
C ASN A 167 -10.57 3.58 5.93
N VAL A 168 -10.16 2.42 5.43
CA VAL A 168 -8.95 2.29 4.63
C VAL A 168 -9.29 2.36 3.16
N VAL A 169 -8.58 3.18 2.42
CA VAL A 169 -8.63 3.23 0.96
C VAL A 169 -7.28 2.78 0.42
N ALA A 170 -7.27 1.82 -0.49
CA ALA A 170 -6.04 1.34 -1.10
C ALA A 170 -6.17 1.28 -2.63
N THR A 171 -5.04 1.42 -3.30
CA THR A 171 -4.97 1.40 -4.76
C THR A 171 -3.77 0.61 -5.27
N GLY A 172 -3.86 0.16 -6.50
CA GLY A 172 -2.81 -0.60 -7.16
C GLY A 172 -3.26 -1.17 -8.49
N SER A 173 -2.71 -2.32 -8.85
CA SER A 173 -3.05 -3.03 -10.08
C SER A 173 -3.22 -4.52 -9.84
N PHE A 174 -3.98 -5.17 -10.72
CA PHE A 174 -4.13 -6.62 -10.67
C PHE A 174 -4.25 -7.22 -12.08
N PHE A 175 -3.80 -8.46 -12.22
CA PHE A 175 -3.93 -9.27 -13.41
C PHE A 175 -4.60 -10.61 -13.07
N GLY A 176 -5.60 -11.02 -13.85
CA GLY A 176 -6.40 -12.21 -13.58
C GLY A 176 -7.70 -11.90 -12.83
N THR A 177 -8.22 -12.85 -12.09
CA THR A 177 -9.47 -12.68 -11.33
C THR A 177 -9.18 -12.65 -9.84
N TYR A 178 -9.55 -11.55 -9.19
CA TYR A 178 -9.34 -11.32 -7.75
C TYR A 178 -10.64 -11.05 -7.02
N ASP A 179 -10.73 -11.57 -5.80
CA ASP A 179 -11.76 -11.25 -4.85
C ASP A 179 -11.31 -10.07 -3.99
N PHE A 180 -12.05 -8.96 -4.11
CA PHE A 180 -11.78 -7.74 -3.36
C PHE A 180 -12.54 -7.68 -2.03
N ASP A 181 -13.42 -8.66 -1.73
CA ASP A 181 -14.01 -8.80 -0.41
C ASP A 181 -13.15 -9.75 0.45
N PRO A 182 -12.38 -9.24 1.42
CA PRO A 182 -11.54 -10.08 2.29
C PRO A 182 -12.34 -10.81 3.37
N GLY A 183 -13.66 -10.70 3.35
CA GLY A 183 -14.56 -11.34 4.32
C GLY A 183 -15.06 -12.71 3.85
N ALA A 184 -16.26 -13.07 4.32
CA ALA A 184 -16.93 -14.31 3.90
C ALA A 184 -17.76 -14.13 2.62
N GLY A 185 -17.92 -12.90 2.14
CA GLY A 185 -18.55 -12.57 0.87
C GLY A 185 -17.62 -12.83 -0.30
N SER A 186 -18.02 -12.36 -1.47
CA SER A 186 -17.18 -12.37 -2.66
C SER A 186 -17.52 -11.18 -3.57
N PHE A 187 -16.48 -10.46 -3.98
CA PHE A 187 -16.58 -9.37 -4.93
C PHE A 187 -15.51 -9.52 -6.03
N ASN A 188 -15.72 -10.51 -6.89
CA ASN A 188 -14.78 -10.86 -7.95
C ASN A 188 -14.72 -9.80 -9.04
N ARG A 189 -13.49 -9.47 -9.46
CA ARG A 189 -13.20 -8.67 -10.65
C ARG A 189 -12.13 -9.39 -11.48
N THR A 190 -12.29 -9.32 -12.79
CA THR A 190 -11.33 -9.87 -13.75
C THR A 190 -10.74 -8.73 -14.55
N SER A 191 -9.41 -8.67 -14.65
CA SER A 191 -8.74 -7.67 -15.47
C SER A 191 -9.06 -7.83 -16.94
N ALA A 192 -9.14 -6.71 -17.67
CA ALA A 192 -9.41 -6.65 -19.10
C ALA A 192 -8.10 -6.33 -19.84
N GLY A 193 -7.62 -7.24 -20.65
CA GLY A 193 -6.34 -7.03 -21.35
C GLY A 193 -5.12 -7.37 -20.50
N GLY A 194 -4.41 -6.37 -20.01
CA GLY A 194 -3.27 -6.50 -19.11
C GLY A 194 -3.64 -6.41 -17.64
N THR A 195 -2.86 -5.62 -16.87
CA THR A 195 -3.23 -5.24 -15.50
C THR A 195 -4.28 -4.15 -15.51
N ASP A 196 -5.22 -4.17 -14.57
CA ASP A 196 -6.19 -3.08 -14.37
C ASP A 196 -5.90 -2.32 -13.07
N PHE A 197 -6.17 -1.01 -13.10
CA PHE A 197 -6.13 -0.12 -11.96
C PHE A 197 -7.36 -0.35 -11.06
N PHE A 198 -7.17 -0.45 -9.75
CA PHE A 198 -8.25 -0.57 -8.79
C PHE A 198 -8.16 0.42 -7.64
N VAL A 199 -9.30 0.74 -7.05
CA VAL A 199 -9.44 1.39 -5.74
C VAL A 199 -10.36 0.54 -4.90
N VAL A 200 -9.94 0.18 -3.70
CA VAL A 200 -10.74 -0.59 -2.73
C VAL A 200 -10.88 0.17 -1.43
N LYS A 201 -12.06 0.09 -0.82
CA LYS A 201 -12.33 0.66 0.50
C LYS A 201 -12.81 -0.41 1.45
N LEU A 202 -12.15 -0.48 2.61
CA LEU A 202 -12.53 -1.29 3.75
C LEU A 202 -12.91 -0.38 4.92
N ASN A 203 -13.79 -0.82 5.80
CA ASN A 203 -14.05 -0.07 7.03
C ASN A 203 -12.90 -0.24 8.05
N ALA A 204 -12.96 0.47 9.17
CA ALA A 204 -11.93 0.45 10.22
C ALA A 204 -11.68 -0.96 10.83
N GLN A 205 -12.60 -1.89 10.68
CA GLN A 205 -12.48 -3.29 11.10
C GLN A 205 -11.96 -4.20 9.97
N GLY A 206 -11.65 -3.62 8.82
CA GLY A 206 -11.19 -4.35 7.64
C GLY A 206 -12.30 -5.11 6.90
N SER A 207 -13.57 -4.77 7.12
CA SER A 207 -14.67 -5.33 6.34
C SER A 207 -14.85 -4.57 5.03
N PHE A 208 -15.25 -5.27 4.00
CA PHE A 208 -15.45 -4.72 2.65
C PHE A 208 -16.55 -3.66 2.63
N ASN A 209 -16.27 -2.51 2.04
CA ASN A 209 -17.25 -1.50 1.70
C ASN A 209 -17.55 -1.53 0.21
N TRP A 210 -16.55 -1.31 -0.62
CA TRP A 210 -16.65 -1.36 -2.07
C TRP A 210 -15.27 -1.50 -2.73
N ALA A 211 -15.25 -1.94 -4.00
CA ALA A 211 -14.11 -1.84 -4.88
C ALA A 211 -14.53 -1.32 -6.25
N LYS A 212 -13.68 -0.50 -6.85
CA LYS A 212 -13.82 0.06 -8.19
C LYS A 212 -12.63 -0.36 -9.03
N VAL A 213 -12.91 -0.70 -10.27
CA VAL A 213 -11.88 -1.03 -11.26
C VAL A 213 -12.00 -0.03 -12.39
N LEU A 214 -10.89 0.51 -12.82
CA LEU A 214 -10.76 1.36 -13.99
C LEU A 214 -10.12 0.51 -15.09
N PRO A 215 -10.94 -0.11 -15.93
CA PRO A 215 -10.46 -1.08 -16.91
C PRO A 215 -9.85 -0.37 -18.11
N GLY A 216 -8.78 -0.93 -18.62
CA GLY A 216 -8.18 -0.56 -19.90
C GLY A 216 -7.93 -1.75 -20.79
N ASN A 217 -7.34 -1.52 -21.96
CA ASN A 217 -7.04 -2.59 -22.90
C ASN A 217 -5.55 -3.01 -22.86
N GLU A 218 -4.73 -2.34 -22.06
CA GLU A 218 -3.28 -2.55 -22.00
C GLU A 218 -2.85 -2.83 -20.57
N GLY A 219 -2.00 -2.02 -19.97
CA GLY A 219 -1.59 -2.15 -18.57
C GLY A 219 -1.87 -0.85 -17.82
N GLU A 220 -2.78 -0.92 -16.88
CA GLU A 220 -3.17 0.16 -16.01
C GLU A 220 -2.71 -0.13 -14.58
N SER A 221 -2.26 0.92 -13.87
CA SER A 221 -1.77 0.76 -12.50
C SER A 221 -2.09 1.99 -11.66
N GLY A 222 -2.76 1.78 -10.54
CA GLY A 222 -2.84 2.79 -9.47
C GLY A 222 -1.50 2.90 -8.76
N THR A 223 -1.05 4.13 -8.51
CA THR A 223 0.26 4.40 -7.89
C THR A 223 0.17 5.00 -6.50
N ASP A 224 -0.87 5.80 -6.25
CA ASP A 224 -1.06 6.47 -4.98
C ASP A 224 -2.52 6.86 -4.75
N VAL A 225 -2.94 6.99 -3.51
CA VAL A 225 -4.28 7.42 -3.13
C VAL A 225 -4.20 8.34 -1.92
N VAL A 226 -5.01 9.41 -1.94
CA VAL A 226 -5.16 10.32 -0.81
C VAL A 226 -6.63 10.64 -0.58
N VAL A 227 -7.00 10.86 0.67
CA VAL A 227 -8.37 11.18 1.11
C VAL A 227 -8.38 12.57 1.75
N ASP A 228 -9.23 13.47 1.27
CA ASP A 228 -9.33 14.81 1.83
C ASP A 228 -10.24 14.86 3.08
N ALA A 229 -10.26 16.00 3.74
CA ALA A 229 -11.07 16.23 4.95
C ALA A 229 -12.60 16.08 4.72
N SER A 230 -13.07 16.07 3.48
CA SER A 230 -14.46 15.80 3.12
C SER A 230 -14.71 14.31 2.84
N ASN A 231 -13.70 13.47 3.01
CA ASN A 231 -13.63 12.05 2.64
C ASN A 231 -13.74 11.80 1.12
N ALA A 232 -13.47 12.80 0.28
CA ALA A 232 -13.32 12.56 -1.15
C ALA A 232 -11.96 11.90 -1.42
N ILE A 233 -11.96 10.97 -2.36
CA ILE A 233 -10.83 10.09 -2.66
C ILE A 233 -10.20 10.54 -3.97
N TYR A 234 -8.90 10.75 -3.97
CA TYR A 234 -8.11 11.01 -5.16
C TYR A 234 -7.15 9.86 -5.37
N ALA A 235 -7.29 9.16 -6.48
CA ALA A 235 -6.38 8.08 -6.83
C ALA A 235 -5.62 8.45 -8.10
N SER A 236 -4.30 8.30 -8.07
CA SER A 236 -3.43 8.50 -9.22
C SER A 236 -2.94 7.18 -9.79
N GLY A 237 -2.64 7.20 -11.07
CA GLY A 237 -2.11 6.02 -11.73
C GLY A 237 -1.55 6.33 -13.11
N SER A 238 -1.11 5.28 -13.76
CA SER A 238 -0.74 5.29 -15.18
C SER A 238 -1.65 4.34 -15.94
N PHE A 239 -1.90 4.66 -17.19
CA PHE A 239 -2.75 3.84 -18.04
C PHE A 239 -2.22 3.75 -19.47
N GLY A 240 -2.70 2.75 -20.20
CA GLY A 240 -2.44 2.55 -21.61
C GLY A 240 -3.01 3.67 -22.47
N ARG A 241 -3.27 3.36 -23.74
CA ARG A 241 -3.72 4.41 -24.68
C ARG A 241 -5.15 4.89 -24.42
N VAL A 242 -6.00 4.01 -23.91
CA VAL A 242 -7.42 4.32 -23.66
C VAL A 242 -7.83 3.75 -22.35
N ILE A 243 -8.39 4.60 -21.47
CA ILE A 243 -8.97 4.18 -20.21
C ILE A 243 -10.33 4.86 -20.01
N ASP A 244 -11.25 4.16 -19.37
CA ASP A 244 -12.44 4.74 -18.80
C ASP A 244 -12.15 5.13 -17.35
N LEU A 245 -12.15 6.42 -17.06
CA LEU A 245 -11.92 6.93 -15.70
C LEU A 245 -13.18 6.94 -14.84
N ASP A 246 -14.37 6.67 -15.39
CA ASP A 246 -15.58 6.47 -14.61
C ASP A 246 -15.75 4.99 -14.27
N PRO A 247 -15.51 4.55 -13.01
CA PRO A 247 -15.70 3.16 -12.62
C PRO A 247 -17.17 2.77 -12.45
N GLY A 248 -18.10 3.68 -12.75
CA GLY A 248 -19.55 3.47 -12.71
C GLY A 248 -20.12 3.01 -14.05
N PRO A 249 -21.44 3.15 -14.23
CA PRO A 249 -22.09 2.76 -15.49
C PRO A 249 -21.99 3.82 -16.61
N ALA A 250 -21.56 5.03 -16.31
CA ALA A 250 -21.28 6.06 -17.31
C ALA A 250 -19.87 5.86 -17.88
N VAL A 251 -19.53 6.60 -18.92
CA VAL A 251 -18.27 6.45 -19.63
C VAL A 251 -17.56 7.80 -19.68
N PHE A 252 -16.34 7.84 -19.16
CA PHE A 252 -15.43 8.99 -19.26
C PHE A 252 -14.11 8.55 -19.89
N LEU A 253 -14.14 8.35 -21.21
CA LEU A 253 -12.97 7.88 -21.95
C LEU A 253 -11.90 8.96 -22.06
N VAL A 254 -10.70 8.58 -21.69
CA VAL A 254 -9.48 9.35 -21.94
C VAL A 254 -8.60 8.61 -22.92
N ASN A 255 -8.17 9.33 -23.98
CA ASN A 255 -7.30 8.80 -25.02
C ASN A 255 -5.93 9.47 -24.93
N ASN A 256 -4.88 8.70 -24.88
CA ASN A 256 -3.51 9.18 -24.92
C ASN A 256 -2.74 8.64 -26.13
N PRO A 257 -1.84 9.44 -26.71
CA PRO A 257 -1.01 9.00 -27.83
C PRO A 257 0.10 8.03 -27.40
N ILE A 258 0.33 7.87 -26.10
CA ILE A 258 1.40 7.04 -25.53
C ILE A 258 0.87 6.13 -24.43
N ASN A 259 1.53 5.00 -24.23
CA ASN A 259 1.30 4.15 -23.05
C ASN A 259 1.97 4.74 -21.81
N GLY A 260 1.39 4.46 -20.63
CA GLY A 260 1.93 4.93 -19.36
C GLY A 260 1.65 6.41 -19.08
N ALA A 261 0.56 6.96 -19.64
CA ALA A 261 0.14 8.32 -19.32
C ALA A 261 -0.42 8.39 -17.89
N PRO A 262 -0.03 9.41 -17.11
CA PRO A 262 -0.56 9.56 -15.77
C PRO A 262 -1.97 10.15 -15.78
N ALA A 263 -2.80 9.68 -14.83
CA ALA A 263 -4.12 10.21 -14.56
C ALA A 263 -4.39 10.32 -13.06
N ILE A 264 -5.35 11.18 -12.73
CA ILE A 264 -5.95 11.29 -11.41
C ILE A 264 -7.45 11.12 -11.60
N VAL A 265 -8.06 10.29 -10.77
CA VAL A 265 -9.51 10.17 -10.65
C VAL A 265 -9.93 10.65 -9.27
N LYS A 266 -10.99 11.48 -9.23
CA LYS A 266 -11.66 11.87 -7.99
C LYS A 266 -12.95 11.09 -7.84
N LEU A 267 -13.10 10.45 -6.68
CA LEU A 267 -14.28 9.71 -6.28
C LEU A 267 -14.87 10.30 -5.00
N THR A 268 -16.18 10.18 -4.82
CA THR A 268 -16.82 10.43 -3.53
C THR A 268 -16.40 9.38 -2.49
N ALA A 269 -16.75 9.59 -1.23
CA ALA A 269 -16.53 8.60 -0.16
C ALA A 269 -17.17 7.22 -0.45
N ASP A 270 -18.23 7.18 -1.26
CA ASP A 270 -18.92 5.95 -1.69
C ASP A 270 -18.38 5.38 -3.00
N GLY A 271 -17.29 5.92 -3.54
CA GLY A 271 -16.66 5.46 -4.76
C GLY A 271 -17.38 5.86 -6.05
N ASN A 272 -18.25 6.90 -6.02
CA ASN A 272 -18.86 7.42 -7.24
C ASN A 272 -17.93 8.42 -7.91
N PHE A 273 -17.87 8.37 -9.22
CA PHE A 273 -17.03 9.25 -10.03
C PHE A 273 -17.48 10.72 -9.92
N GLU A 274 -16.52 11.62 -9.71
CA GLU A 274 -16.76 13.07 -9.78
C GLU A 274 -16.08 13.68 -10.99
N TYR A 275 -14.78 13.42 -11.20
CA TYR A 275 -14.04 13.81 -12.39
C TYR A 275 -12.74 13.03 -12.54
N GLY A 276 -12.18 13.10 -13.74
CA GLY A 276 -10.86 12.55 -14.04
C GLY A 276 -10.01 13.57 -14.80
N ILE A 277 -8.70 13.57 -14.55
CA ILE A 277 -7.72 14.41 -15.23
C ILE A 277 -6.61 13.50 -15.75
N SER A 278 -6.26 13.64 -17.02
CA SER A 278 -5.08 12.98 -17.57
C SER A 278 -4.03 14.02 -17.96
N PHE A 279 -2.78 13.59 -17.92
CA PHE A 279 -1.63 14.41 -18.29
C PHE A 279 -0.95 13.76 -19.49
N PRO A 280 -1.39 14.11 -20.71
CA PRO A 280 -0.85 13.51 -21.92
C PRO A 280 0.63 13.87 -22.03
N GLY A 281 1.49 12.86 -22.01
CA GLY A 281 2.92 13.03 -22.28
C GLY A 281 3.20 13.31 -23.74
N LEU A 282 4.40 13.86 -24.02
CA LEU A 282 4.92 13.92 -25.38
C LEU A 282 5.36 12.52 -25.81
N VAL A 283 5.27 12.22 -27.09
CA VAL A 283 5.78 10.98 -27.68
C VAL A 283 7.23 10.75 -27.22
N ASN A 284 7.53 9.56 -26.70
CA ASN A 284 8.82 9.16 -26.12
C ASN A 284 9.17 9.78 -24.74
N SER A 285 8.21 10.32 -23.99
CA SER A 285 8.39 10.68 -22.59
C SER A 285 7.60 9.73 -21.69
N SER A 286 8.18 9.29 -20.58
CA SER A 286 7.45 8.64 -19.47
C SER A 286 7.22 9.68 -18.38
N CYS A 287 5.98 9.83 -17.94
CA CYS A 287 5.62 10.63 -16.78
C CYS A 287 4.90 9.71 -15.81
N LEU A 288 5.31 9.71 -14.53
CA LEU A 288 4.70 8.87 -13.50
C LEU A 288 4.40 9.73 -12.29
N PHE A 289 3.20 9.64 -11.76
CA PHE A 289 2.92 10.07 -10.40
C PHE A 289 3.51 9.04 -9.43
N ARG A 290 4.20 9.53 -8.41
CA ARG A 290 4.73 8.65 -7.37
C ARG A 290 4.04 8.87 -6.04
N ARG A 291 3.70 10.12 -5.74
CA ARG A 291 3.02 10.50 -4.51
C ARG A 291 2.15 11.72 -4.75
N MET A 292 1.04 11.76 -4.01
CA MET A 292 0.12 12.88 -3.95
C MET A 292 0.02 13.40 -2.52
N ALA A 293 -0.46 14.61 -2.37
CA ALA A 293 -0.89 15.16 -1.11
C ALA A 293 -2.09 16.08 -1.35
N VAL A 294 -3.01 16.12 -0.41
CA VAL A 294 -4.12 17.08 -0.41
C VAL A 294 -3.78 18.26 0.50
N ASP A 295 -4.16 19.45 0.08
CA ASP A 295 -4.06 20.65 0.90
C ASP A 295 -5.26 20.71 1.86
N GLY A 296 -4.96 20.94 3.11
CA GLY A 296 -5.97 20.96 4.16
C GLY A 296 -5.85 19.75 5.09
N SER A 297 -5.22 19.99 6.22
CA SER A 297 -5.10 19.02 7.30
C SER A 297 -6.42 18.30 7.61
N ARG A 298 -6.30 17.03 7.85
CA ARG A 298 -7.31 16.23 8.54
C ARG A 298 -7.69 16.86 9.88
#